data_0996088afd6d419514151f5b012c7987
#
_entry.id   0996088afd6d419514151f5b012c7987
#
_cell.length_a   1.000
_cell.length_b   1.000
_cell.length_c   1.000
_cell.angle_alpha   90.00
_cell.angle_beta   90.00
_cell.angle_gamma   90.00
#
_symmetry.space_group_name_H-M   'P 1'
#
loop_
_entity.id
_entity.type
_entity.pdbx_description
1 polymer ?
#
loop_
_entity_poly.entity_id
_entity_poly.type
_entity_poly.pdbx_seq_one_letter_code
_entity_poly.pdbx_strand_id
1 'polypeptide(L)'
;DSSGNLTDSGKKPGDFADKDHTHAGKADKVSSATAGHFAGLDSSGNLTDSGKKPGDFANASHAHAGYAEVKIFSGVSVAVSAWVSDSTYAAYPFAASIPCSGVTASHVPEVVFGAAEAASGNFAPVALSGSGTVKIYAATKPTAAITVQSITCIKAVS
;
A
#
# COMPACT_ATOMS: atom_id res chain seq x y z
N ASP A 1 17.18 65.81 -31.46
CA ASP A 1 18.15 66.88 -31.15
C ASP A 1 17.52 67.91 -30.24
N SER A 2 18.27 68.93 -29.86
CA SER A 2 17.79 70.02 -29.00
C SER A 2 16.61 70.83 -29.57
N SER A 3 16.31 70.67 -30.85
CA SER A 3 15.16 71.30 -31.55
C SER A 3 13.94 70.38 -31.64
N GLY A 4 13.92 69.27 -30.96
CA GLY A 4 12.84 68.31 -30.96
C GLY A 4 12.73 67.43 -32.21
N ASN A 5 13.74 67.44 -33.07
CA ASN A 5 13.79 66.57 -34.23
C ASN A 5 14.28 65.19 -33.84
N LEU A 6 13.72 64.19 -34.49
CA LEU A 6 14.21 62.82 -34.34
C LEU A 6 15.62 62.74 -34.92
N THR A 7 16.57 62.32 -34.09
CA THR A 7 17.95 62.06 -34.50
C THR A 7 18.17 60.53 -34.54
N ASP A 8 19.01 60.10 -35.45
CA ASP A 8 19.44 58.72 -35.47
C ASP A 8 20.18 58.42 -34.17
N SER A 9 19.74 57.39 -33.43
CA SER A 9 20.36 56.95 -32.18
C SER A 9 21.77 56.32 -32.41
N GLY A 10 22.14 56.11 -33.66
CA GLY A 10 23.34 55.36 -34.01
C GLY A 10 23.30 53.88 -33.63
N LYS A 11 22.14 53.38 -33.11
CA LYS A 11 21.97 52.00 -32.74
C LYS A 11 21.39 51.20 -33.87
N LYS A 12 21.98 50.03 -34.15
CA LYS A 12 21.52 49.10 -35.13
C LYS A 12 20.78 47.93 -34.42
N PRO A 13 19.95 47.17 -35.13
CA PRO A 13 19.30 45.98 -34.55
C PRO A 13 20.27 45.00 -33.87
N GLY A 14 21.52 44.88 -34.35
CA GLY A 14 22.57 44.05 -33.74
C GLY A 14 23.22 44.64 -32.47
N ASP A 15 22.95 45.93 -32.16
CA ASP A 15 23.43 46.54 -30.89
C ASP A 15 22.50 46.17 -29.71
N PHE A 16 21.35 45.61 -30.01
CA PHE A 16 20.45 45.00 -29.05
C PHE A 16 20.78 43.52 -28.99
N ALA A 17 20.23 42.77 -28.04
CA ALA A 17 20.56 41.37 -27.88
C ALA A 17 20.51 40.61 -29.21
N ASP A 18 21.65 40.06 -29.65
CA ASP A 18 21.69 39.20 -30.84
C ASP A 18 20.82 37.96 -30.65
N LYS A 19 20.23 37.45 -31.75
CA LYS A 19 19.40 36.23 -31.68
C LYS A 19 20.14 35.03 -31.10
N ASP A 20 21.47 35.06 -31.19
CA ASP A 20 22.36 33.98 -30.72
C ASP A 20 23.07 34.36 -29.38
N HIS A 21 22.61 35.41 -28.67
CA HIS A 21 23.18 35.77 -27.39
C HIS A 21 22.93 34.70 -26.33
N THR A 22 23.95 34.41 -25.55
CA THR A 22 23.86 33.47 -24.42
C THR A 22 23.49 34.22 -23.13
N HIS A 23 22.60 33.69 -22.35
CA HIS A 23 22.29 34.18 -21.03
C HIS A 23 23.21 33.48 -20.02
N ALA A 24 24.43 33.98 -19.81
CA ALA A 24 25.28 33.47 -18.78
C ALA A 24 24.60 33.51 -17.41
N GLY A 25 24.46 32.38 -16.76
CA GLY A 25 23.78 32.23 -15.46
C GLY A 25 22.31 31.89 -15.53
N LYS A 26 21.74 31.62 -16.73
CA LYS A 26 20.41 31.00 -16.84
C LYS A 26 20.55 29.51 -17.01
N ALA A 27 19.62 28.77 -16.42
CA ALA A 27 19.57 27.32 -16.60
C ALA A 27 19.27 26.99 -18.08
N ASP A 28 20.26 26.49 -18.77
CA ASP A 28 20.07 26.00 -20.13
C ASP A 28 19.21 24.74 -20.13
N LYS A 29 18.50 24.52 -21.25
CA LYS A 29 17.78 23.26 -21.42
C LYS A 29 18.77 22.10 -21.34
N VAL A 30 18.46 21.12 -20.50
CA VAL A 30 19.24 19.88 -20.39
C VAL A 30 19.36 19.25 -21.77
N SER A 31 20.58 19.23 -22.31
CA SER A 31 20.85 18.49 -23.55
C SER A 31 20.73 17.00 -23.27
N SER A 32 20.08 16.26 -24.13
CA SER A 32 19.88 14.81 -23.98
C SER A 32 18.97 14.39 -22.83
N ALA A 33 18.07 15.28 -22.38
CA ALA A 33 17.04 14.90 -21.40
C ALA A 33 16.12 13.82 -21.94
N THR A 34 15.90 12.78 -21.18
CA THR A 34 14.92 11.72 -21.49
C THR A 34 13.55 12.13 -20.99
N ALA A 35 12.53 12.06 -21.84
CA ALA A 35 11.16 12.38 -21.46
C ALA A 35 10.70 11.53 -20.27
N GLY A 36 10.12 12.18 -19.24
CA GLY A 36 9.64 11.52 -18.04
C GLY A 36 10.69 11.32 -16.95
N HIS A 37 11.95 11.68 -17.19
CA HIS A 37 12.97 11.69 -16.13
C HIS A 37 12.91 12.98 -15.31
N PHE A 38 13.36 12.90 -14.07
CA PHE A 38 13.55 14.08 -13.21
C PHE A 38 14.83 14.82 -13.57
N ALA A 39 14.83 16.12 -13.34
CA ALA A 39 16.07 16.90 -13.39
C ALA A 39 16.93 16.60 -12.16
N GLY A 40 18.24 16.50 -12.35
CA GLY A 40 19.24 16.40 -11.32
C GLY A 40 20.24 17.54 -11.45
N LEU A 41 21.24 17.57 -10.58
CA LEU A 41 22.40 18.44 -10.68
C LEU A 41 23.65 17.60 -10.90
N ASP A 42 24.55 18.06 -11.78
CA ASP A 42 25.88 17.48 -11.91
C ASP A 42 26.82 17.92 -10.76
N SER A 43 28.04 17.44 -10.77
CA SER A 43 29.05 17.80 -9.76
C SER A 43 29.44 19.28 -9.74
N SER A 44 29.10 20.03 -10.79
CA SER A 44 29.35 21.47 -10.93
C SER A 44 28.11 22.30 -10.63
N GLY A 45 26.96 21.66 -10.28
CA GLY A 45 25.71 22.33 -9.96
C GLY A 45 24.85 22.66 -11.19
N ASN A 46 25.17 22.17 -12.38
CA ASN A 46 24.38 22.39 -13.58
C ASN A 46 23.22 21.38 -13.65
N LEU A 47 22.11 21.79 -14.28
CA LEU A 47 20.97 20.90 -14.53
C LEU A 47 21.39 19.75 -15.46
N THR A 48 21.06 18.54 -15.08
CA THR A 48 21.26 17.33 -15.88
C THR A 48 20.07 16.41 -15.81
N ASP A 49 19.99 15.40 -16.68
CA ASP A 49 19.06 14.28 -16.55
C ASP A 49 19.53 13.39 -15.39
N SER A 50 18.69 13.20 -14.39
CA SER A 50 19.03 12.34 -13.24
C SER A 50 19.04 10.85 -13.61
N GLY A 51 18.59 10.46 -14.77
CA GLY A 51 18.34 9.06 -15.14
C GLY A 51 17.21 8.39 -14.34
N LYS A 52 16.49 9.14 -13.50
CA LYS A 52 15.43 8.66 -12.62
C LYS A 52 14.04 9.11 -13.11
N LYS A 53 13.07 8.23 -13.06
CA LYS A 53 11.67 8.47 -13.41
C LYS A 53 10.75 8.15 -12.22
N PRO A 54 9.49 8.56 -12.22
CA PRO A 54 8.56 8.28 -11.13
C PRO A 54 8.49 6.82 -10.68
N GLY A 55 8.63 5.86 -11.61
CA GLY A 55 8.60 4.43 -11.28
C GLY A 55 9.87 3.87 -10.62
N ASP A 56 10.97 4.65 -10.56
CA ASP A 56 12.20 4.23 -9.87
C ASP A 56 12.15 4.54 -8.36
N PHE A 57 11.15 5.32 -7.94
CA PHE A 57 10.82 5.54 -6.53
C PHE A 57 9.72 4.55 -6.12
N ALA A 58 9.32 4.56 -4.88
CA ALA A 58 8.34 3.61 -4.37
C ALA A 58 7.12 3.49 -5.30
N ASN A 59 6.93 2.33 -5.91
CA ASN A 59 5.75 2.00 -6.69
C ASN A 59 4.53 1.86 -5.76
N ALA A 60 3.31 2.20 -6.23
CA ALA A 60 2.08 2.02 -5.46
C ALA A 60 1.88 0.57 -4.95
N SER A 61 2.51 -0.39 -5.63
CA SER A 61 2.50 -1.82 -5.27
C SER A 61 3.80 -2.31 -4.62
N HIS A 62 4.69 -1.40 -4.16
CA HIS A 62 5.92 -1.85 -3.50
C HIS A 62 5.60 -2.52 -2.16
N ALA A 63 6.29 -3.63 -1.90
CA ALA A 63 6.20 -4.31 -0.62
C ALA A 63 7.21 -3.70 0.36
N HIS A 64 6.78 -3.38 1.56
CA HIS A 64 7.68 -3.04 2.65
C HIS A 64 8.19 -4.33 3.28
N ALA A 65 9.37 -4.79 2.87
CA ALA A 65 10.06 -5.86 3.58
C ALA A 65 10.34 -5.40 5.01
N GLY A 66 9.88 -6.16 6.00
CA GLY A 66 10.07 -5.83 7.43
C GLY A 66 8.79 -5.44 8.16
N TYR A 67 7.64 -5.32 7.49
CA TYR A 67 6.34 -5.09 8.14
C TYR A 67 5.51 -6.36 8.20
N ALA A 68 4.83 -6.59 9.32
CA ALA A 68 3.87 -7.69 9.44
C ALA A 68 2.69 -7.48 8.48
N GLU A 69 2.32 -8.51 7.74
CA GLU A 69 1.07 -8.49 6.97
C GLU A 69 -0.10 -8.70 7.93
N VAL A 70 -1.05 -7.76 7.94
CA VAL A 70 -2.24 -7.83 8.78
C VAL A 70 -3.48 -7.85 7.89
N LYS A 71 -4.36 -8.82 8.15
CA LYS A 71 -5.68 -8.92 7.52
C LYS A 71 -6.75 -8.89 8.59
N ILE A 72 -7.79 -8.06 8.40
CA ILE A 72 -8.87 -7.88 9.36
C ILE A 72 -10.20 -8.13 8.67
N PHE A 73 -11.03 -8.94 9.30
CA PHE A 73 -12.41 -9.23 8.89
C PHE A 73 -13.34 -8.92 10.07
N SER A 74 -14.45 -8.24 9.85
CA SER A 74 -15.33 -7.79 10.90
C SER A 74 -16.79 -8.20 10.63
N GLY A 75 -17.52 -8.48 11.70
CA GLY A 75 -18.97 -8.77 11.63
C GLY A 75 -19.29 -10.03 10.81
N VAL A 76 -18.46 -11.07 10.90
CA VAL A 76 -18.62 -12.28 10.08
C VAL A 76 -19.69 -13.18 10.68
N SER A 77 -20.77 -13.43 9.93
CA SER A 77 -21.81 -14.39 10.32
C SER A 77 -21.42 -15.81 9.95
N VAL A 78 -21.54 -16.73 10.90
CA VAL A 78 -21.26 -18.16 10.70
C VAL A 78 -22.55 -18.94 10.87
N ALA A 79 -23.05 -19.46 9.75
CA ALA A 79 -24.30 -20.23 9.72
C ALA A 79 -24.16 -21.57 10.46
N VAL A 80 -25.27 -22.10 10.98
CA VAL A 80 -25.32 -23.42 11.63
C VAL A 80 -24.80 -24.53 10.71
N SER A 81 -25.08 -24.43 9.41
CA SER A 81 -24.65 -25.42 8.41
C SER A 81 -23.14 -25.44 8.16
N ALA A 82 -22.42 -24.37 8.53
CA ALA A 82 -20.96 -24.31 8.39
C ALA A 82 -20.23 -25.19 9.44
N TRP A 83 -20.92 -25.59 10.51
CA TRP A 83 -20.35 -26.39 11.58
C TRP A 83 -20.41 -27.89 11.25
N VAL A 84 -19.25 -28.49 11.14
CA VAL A 84 -19.06 -29.92 10.85
C VAL A 84 -18.23 -30.58 11.96
N SER A 85 -18.30 -31.89 12.07
CA SER A 85 -17.45 -32.63 13.00
C SER A 85 -15.97 -32.49 12.60
N ASP A 86 -15.11 -32.28 13.60
CA ASP A 86 -13.67 -32.09 13.42
C ASP A 86 -12.94 -32.75 14.59
N SER A 87 -11.84 -33.44 14.31
CA SER A 87 -11.07 -34.19 15.30
C SER A 87 -9.78 -33.47 15.76
N THR A 88 -9.57 -32.23 15.33
CA THR A 88 -8.34 -31.48 15.66
C THR A 88 -8.21 -31.28 17.17
N TYR A 89 -9.29 -30.95 17.83
CA TYR A 89 -9.32 -30.73 19.29
C TYR A 89 -10.43 -31.57 19.92
N ALA A 90 -10.08 -32.55 20.77
CA ALA A 90 -11.05 -33.46 21.41
C ALA A 90 -12.10 -32.72 22.24
N ALA A 91 -11.73 -31.63 22.90
CA ALA A 91 -12.65 -30.79 23.69
C ALA A 91 -13.60 -29.93 22.83
N TYR A 92 -13.31 -29.76 21.56
CA TYR A 92 -14.07 -28.95 20.61
C TYR A 92 -14.29 -29.71 19.30
N PRO A 93 -15.16 -30.71 19.33
CA PRO A 93 -15.32 -31.66 18.21
C PRO A 93 -16.12 -31.12 17.02
N PHE A 94 -16.43 -29.83 17.00
CA PHE A 94 -17.07 -29.15 15.88
C PHE A 94 -16.23 -28.00 15.39
N ALA A 95 -16.12 -27.83 14.08
CA ALA A 95 -15.39 -26.71 13.49
C ALA A 95 -16.21 -26.05 12.37
N ALA A 96 -15.97 -24.75 12.17
CA ALA A 96 -16.44 -24.00 11.03
C ALA A 96 -15.27 -23.28 10.34
N SER A 97 -15.22 -23.38 9.01
CA SER A 97 -14.24 -22.67 8.19
C SER A 97 -14.85 -21.36 7.69
N ILE A 98 -14.26 -20.26 8.05
CA ILE A 98 -14.68 -18.89 7.67
C ILE A 98 -13.84 -18.47 6.48
N PRO A 99 -14.43 -18.07 5.35
CA PRO A 99 -13.69 -17.51 4.22
C PRO A 99 -12.98 -16.22 4.62
N CYS A 100 -11.66 -16.19 4.47
CA CYS A 100 -10.79 -15.06 4.80
C CYS A 100 -9.80 -14.84 3.66
N SER A 101 -10.20 -14.08 2.65
CA SER A 101 -9.42 -13.88 1.42
C SER A 101 -8.01 -13.38 1.71
N GLY A 102 -7.01 -14.02 1.09
CA GLY A 102 -5.61 -13.68 1.23
C GLY A 102 -4.94 -14.17 2.52
N VAL A 103 -5.67 -14.85 3.43
CA VAL A 103 -5.06 -15.54 4.56
C VAL A 103 -4.36 -16.82 4.07
N THR A 104 -3.23 -17.16 4.66
CA THR A 104 -2.47 -18.39 4.41
C THR A 104 -2.21 -19.12 5.72
N ALA A 105 -1.76 -20.35 5.67
CA ALA A 105 -1.40 -21.13 6.86
C ALA A 105 -0.27 -20.51 7.71
N SER A 106 0.46 -19.52 7.16
CA SER A 106 1.50 -18.78 7.90
C SER A 106 0.96 -17.61 8.72
N HIS A 107 -0.32 -17.29 8.60
CA HIS A 107 -0.94 -16.26 9.46
C HIS A 107 -1.32 -16.86 10.80
N VAL A 108 -1.19 -16.05 11.85
CA VAL A 108 -1.70 -16.36 13.20
C VAL A 108 -3.03 -15.63 13.36
N PRO A 109 -4.16 -16.35 13.47
CA PRO A 109 -5.46 -15.75 13.63
C PRO A 109 -5.76 -15.45 15.10
N GLU A 110 -6.31 -14.27 15.35
CA GLU A 110 -6.96 -13.88 16.58
C GLU A 110 -8.44 -13.66 16.30
N VAL A 111 -9.31 -14.34 17.04
CA VAL A 111 -10.76 -14.32 16.84
C VAL A 111 -11.45 -13.73 18.06
N VAL A 112 -12.20 -12.65 17.84
CA VAL A 112 -13.01 -12.02 18.89
C VAL A 112 -14.48 -12.39 18.63
N PHE A 113 -15.06 -13.14 19.54
CA PHE A 113 -16.48 -13.48 19.53
C PHE A 113 -17.33 -12.34 20.10
N GLY A 114 -18.63 -12.35 19.79
CA GLY A 114 -19.61 -11.52 20.47
C GLY A 114 -19.68 -11.81 21.98
N ALA A 115 -20.20 -10.89 22.77
CA ALA A 115 -20.25 -11.04 24.24
C ALA A 115 -21.03 -12.29 24.67
N ALA A 116 -22.14 -12.60 23.98
CA ALA A 116 -22.96 -13.78 24.25
C ALA A 116 -22.21 -15.08 23.95
N GLU A 117 -21.54 -15.13 22.80
CA GLU A 117 -20.74 -16.27 22.37
C GLU A 117 -19.55 -16.49 23.30
N ALA A 118 -18.86 -15.42 23.67
CA ALA A 118 -17.71 -15.48 24.59
C ALA A 118 -18.15 -15.95 25.99
N ALA A 119 -19.29 -15.46 26.50
CA ALA A 119 -19.83 -15.85 27.80
C ALA A 119 -20.36 -17.29 27.84
N SER A 120 -20.70 -17.89 26.68
CA SER A 120 -21.22 -19.26 26.61
C SER A 120 -20.19 -20.34 27.00
N GLY A 121 -18.91 -20.04 26.88
CA GLY A 121 -17.82 -21.02 27.06
C GLY A 121 -17.80 -22.14 25.98
N ASN A 122 -18.60 -22.03 24.94
CA ASN A 122 -18.76 -23.07 23.92
C ASN A 122 -17.62 -23.04 22.88
N PHE A 123 -16.93 -21.92 22.72
CA PHE A 123 -15.94 -21.74 21.64
C PHE A 123 -14.51 -21.88 22.15
N ALA A 124 -13.70 -22.50 21.33
CA ALA A 124 -12.27 -22.67 21.65
C ALA A 124 -11.54 -21.30 21.67
N PRO A 125 -10.59 -21.10 22.58
CA PRO A 125 -9.75 -19.90 22.60
C PRO A 125 -8.68 -19.87 21.51
N VAL A 126 -8.71 -20.85 20.61
CA VAL A 126 -7.77 -21.00 19.49
C VAL A 126 -8.51 -21.08 18.18
N ALA A 127 -7.86 -20.59 17.14
CA ALA A 127 -8.30 -20.73 15.74
C ALA A 127 -7.09 -21.11 14.88
N LEU A 128 -7.33 -21.68 13.72
CA LEU A 128 -6.27 -22.05 12.78
C LEU A 128 -6.50 -21.40 11.43
N SER A 129 -5.44 -20.83 10.86
CA SER A 129 -5.46 -20.31 9.50
C SER A 129 -5.16 -21.41 8.49
N GLY A 130 -5.80 -21.29 7.33
CA GLY A 130 -5.58 -22.12 6.16
C GLY A 130 -5.47 -21.27 4.89
N SER A 131 -5.48 -21.91 3.73
CA SER A 131 -5.50 -21.21 2.46
C SER A 131 -6.87 -20.55 2.25
N GLY A 132 -6.92 -19.21 2.37
CA GLY A 132 -8.13 -18.41 2.22
C GLY A 132 -9.17 -18.59 3.33
N THR A 133 -8.83 -19.20 4.48
CA THR A 133 -9.79 -19.51 5.54
C THR A 133 -9.20 -19.37 6.94
N VAL A 134 -10.08 -19.11 7.91
CA VAL A 134 -9.81 -19.29 9.34
C VAL A 134 -10.81 -20.29 9.89
N LYS A 135 -10.32 -21.31 10.56
CA LYS A 135 -11.10 -22.36 11.19
C LYS A 135 -11.27 -22.07 12.68
N ILE A 136 -12.52 -22.01 13.15
CA ILE A 136 -12.88 -21.86 14.56
C ILE A 136 -13.53 -23.13 15.06
N TYR A 137 -13.54 -23.36 16.38
CA TYR A 137 -13.95 -24.61 16.99
C TYR A 137 -14.97 -24.39 18.10
N ALA A 138 -15.86 -25.39 18.30
CA ALA A 138 -16.87 -25.39 19.33
C ALA A 138 -16.98 -26.74 20.03
N ALA A 139 -17.26 -26.74 21.33
CA ALA A 139 -17.49 -27.94 22.13
C ALA A 139 -18.85 -28.59 21.79
N THR A 140 -19.84 -27.76 21.50
CA THR A 140 -21.16 -28.19 21.07
C THR A 140 -21.53 -27.46 19.78
N LYS A 141 -22.13 -28.18 18.81
CA LYS A 141 -22.59 -27.57 17.57
C LYS A 141 -23.59 -26.45 17.86
N PRO A 142 -23.33 -25.20 17.42
CA PRO A 142 -24.28 -24.10 17.58
C PRO A 142 -25.64 -24.40 16.91
N THR A 143 -26.73 -24.05 17.59
CA THR A 143 -28.07 -24.23 17.09
C THR A 143 -28.64 -23.01 16.37
N ALA A 144 -27.95 -21.87 16.48
CA ALA A 144 -28.24 -20.65 15.74
C ALA A 144 -26.96 -20.13 15.04
N ALA A 145 -27.14 -19.25 14.07
CA ALA A 145 -26.01 -18.54 13.48
C ALA A 145 -25.35 -17.66 14.55
N ILE A 146 -24.02 -17.60 14.52
CA ILE A 146 -23.25 -16.75 15.41
C ILE A 146 -22.59 -15.61 14.64
N THR A 147 -22.22 -14.55 15.34
CA THR A 147 -21.44 -13.45 14.77
C THR A 147 -20.07 -13.38 15.41
N VAL A 148 -19.05 -13.54 14.58
CA VAL A 148 -17.67 -13.23 14.96
C VAL A 148 -17.46 -11.73 14.78
N GLN A 149 -17.09 -11.03 15.84
CA GLN A 149 -16.94 -9.56 15.85
C GLN A 149 -15.76 -9.14 14.98
N SER A 150 -14.62 -9.80 15.17
CA SER A 150 -13.44 -9.57 14.34
C SER A 150 -12.57 -10.81 14.26
N ILE A 151 -11.88 -10.93 13.14
CA ILE A 151 -10.80 -11.88 12.93
C ILE A 151 -9.60 -11.07 12.47
N THR A 152 -8.53 -11.07 13.26
CA THR A 152 -7.25 -10.44 12.89
C THR A 152 -6.25 -11.54 12.57
N CYS A 153 -5.68 -11.53 11.39
CA CYS A 153 -4.69 -12.51 10.95
C CYS A 153 -3.36 -11.79 10.71
N ILE A 154 -2.35 -12.14 11.48
CA ILE A 154 -1.03 -11.52 11.42
C ILE A 154 -0.03 -12.53 10.87
N LYS A 155 0.71 -12.15 9.86
CA LYS A 155 1.84 -12.91 9.33
C LYS A 155 3.12 -12.14 9.63
N ALA A 156 3.98 -12.74 10.46
CA ALA A 156 5.31 -12.20 10.67
C ALA A 156 6.11 -12.26 9.36
N VAL A 157 6.89 -11.22 9.08
CA VAL A 157 7.88 -11.24 8.01
C VAL A 157 9.11 -11.98 8.52
N SER A 158 9.53 -12.92 7.73
CA SER A 158 10.79 -13.65 7.90
C SER A 158 11.89 -12.97 7.10
#